data_d9dc397e9a6d2ccb8bbcd17eabf6e5b6
#
_entry.id   d9dc397e9a6d2ccb8bbcd17eabf6e5b6
#
_cell.length_a   1.000
_cell.length_b   1.000
_cell.length_c   1.000
_cell.angle_alpha   90.00
_cell.angle_beta   90.00
_cell.angle_gamma   90.00
#
_symmetry.space_group_name_H-M   'P 1'
#
loop_
_entity.id
_entity.type
_entity.pdbx_description
1 polymer ?
#
loop_
_entity_poly.entity_id
_entity_poly.type
_entity_poly.pdbx_seq_one_letter_code
_entity_poly.pdbx_strand_id
1 'polypeptide(L)'
;HMPDGSSAYQQYGKNNEAIYSVSRGELNRKLMDVAEENGVEIMFDHRCTHVDVATNEVTFDVLGTEHKIQADLLLGADGAFSALRTSYGFTDRVDTQQFYLAHGYKELTIPASATGGFLIEKEALHIWPRHNYMLIALPNLDGSFTCTLFFPFEGSPSFESLKTREE
;
A
#
# COMPACT_ATOMS: atom_id res chain seq x y z
N HIS A 1 12.17 7.95 17.98
CA HIS A 1 11.57 7.89 19.32
C HIS A 1 12.01 6.60 20.02
N MET A 2 12.74 6.73 21.09
CA MET A 2 13.32 5.60 21.84
C MET A 2 12.37 5.12 22.96
N PRO A 3 12.57 3.89 23.48
CA PRO A 3 11.73 3.36 24.55
C PRO A 3 11.74 4.16 25.85
N ASP A 4 12.83 4.90 26.13
CA ASP A 4 12.98 5.76 27.30
C ASP A 4 12.27 7.13 27.17
N GLY A 5 11.55 7.34 26.06
CA GLY A 5 10.85 8.59 25.76
C GLY A 5 11.71 9.66 25.07
N SER A 6 12.99 9.41 24.90
CA SER A 6 13.86 10.34 24.16
C SER A 6 13.58 10.27 22.64
N SER A 7 13.91 11.36 21.95
CA SER A 7 13.86 11.40 20.49
C SER A 7 15.13 12.03 19.93
N ALA A 8 15.59 11.55 18.79
CA ALA A 8 16.67 12.14 18.04
C ALA A 8 16.15 12.57 16.67
N TYR A 9 16.52 13.77 16.24
CA TYR A 9 16.26 14.23 14.89
C TYR A 9 17.40 13.77 13.98
N GLN A 10 17.05 13.17 12.85
CA GLN A 10 17.99 12.84 11.80
C GLN A 10 17.53 13.49 10.51
N GLN A 11 18.41 14.30 9.91
CA GLN A 11 18.11 14.91 8.63
C GLN A 11 17.97 13.85 7.52
N TYR A 12 16.96 14.01 6.69
CA TYR A 12 16.76 13.18 5.51
C TYR A 12 17.66 13.69 4.38
N GLY A 13 18.67 12.93 4.03
CA GLY A 13 19.63 13.33 3.01
C GLY A 13 20.72 14.31 3.48
N LYS A 14 21.53 14.80 2.56
CA LYS A 14 22.71 15.64 2.85
C LYS A 14 22.51 17.12 2.55
N ASN A 15 21.56 17.46 1.67
CA ASN A 15 21.36 18.81 1.11
C ASN A 15 19.93 19.32 1.33
N ASN A 16 19.36 19.12 2.52
CA ASN A 16 17.96 19.46 2.85
C ASN A 16 16.93 18.76 1.96
N GLU A 17 17.24 17.58 1.47
CA GLU A 17 16.24 16.76 0.80
C GLU A 17 15.12 16.40 1.78
N ALA A 18 13.90 16.29 1.26
CA ALA A 18 12.73 15.89 2.02
C ALA A 18 11.92 14.84 1.24
N ILE A 19 11.20 14.02 1.96
CA ILE A 19 10.11 13.22 1.38
C ILE A 19 8.80 13.95 1.60
N TYR A 20 7.87 13.77 0.67
CA TYR A 20 6.55 14.38 0.76
C TYR A 20 5.52 13.28 1.04
N SER A 21 4.76 13.47 2.10
CA SER A 21 3.64 12.60 2.42
C SER A 21 2.45 12.98 1.53
N VAL A 22 1.74 11.98 1.03
CA VAL A 22 0.54 12.16 0.21
C VAL A 22 -0.50 11.10 0.56
N SER A 23 -1.75 11.51 0.60
CA SER A 23 -2.87 10.59 0.75
C SER A 23 -2.91 9.65 -0.46
N ARG A 24 -2.85 8.33 -0.23
CA ARG A 24 -2.92 7.32 -1.28
C ARG A 24 -4.21 7.42 -2.09
N GLY A 25 -5.33 7.63 -1.40
CA GLY A 25 -6.64 7.78 -2.06
C GLY A 25 -6.72 9.01 -2.95
N GLU A 26 -6.23 10.16 -2.47
CA GLU A 26 -6.20 11.40 -3.24
C GLU A 26 -5.26 11.31 -4.45
N LEU A 27 -4.09 10.73 -4.26
CA LEU A 27 -3.15 10.50 -5.37
C LEU A 27 -3.77 9.59 -6.42
N ASN A 28 -4.39 8.47 -6.01
CA ASN A 28 -5.04 7.54 -6.94
C ASN A 28 -6.15 8.22 -7.72
N ARG A 29 -7.03 8.99 -7.05
CA ARG A 29 -8.08 9.77 -7.72
C ARG A 29 -7.50 10.74 -8.73
N LYS A 30 -6.48 11.53 -8.34
CA LYS A 30 -5.84 12.49 -9.27
C LYS A 30 -5.18 11.81 -10.46
N LEU A 31 -4.58 10.63 -10.27
CA LEU A 31 -4.00 9.87 -11.38
C LEU A 31 -5.07 9.34 -12.34
N MET A 32 -6.23 8.91 -11.84
CA MET A 32 -7.37 8.54 -12.69
C MET A 32 -7.90 9.73 -13.46
N ASP A 33 -8.11 10.89 -12.82
CA ASP A 33 -8.53 12.12 -13.49
C ASP A 33 -7.57 12.49 -14.65
N VAL A 34 -6.25 12.45 -14.39
CA VAL A 34 -5.23 12.73 -15.41
C VAL A 34 -5.26 11.70 -16.54
N ALA A 35 -5.50 10.43 -16.25
CA ALA A 35 -5.61 9.39 -17.26
C ALA A 35 -6.81 9.67 -18.20
N GLU A 36 -7.98 9.98 -17.65
CA GLU A 36 -9.18 10.31 -18.40
C GLU A 36 -8.99 11.62 -19.22
N GLU A 37 -8.36 12.66 -18.65
CA GLU A 37 -8.00 13.90 -19.36
C GLU A 37 -7.10 13.64 -20.57
N ASN A 38 -6.33 12.55 -20.56
CA ASN A 38 -5.48 12.12 -21.69
C ASN A 38 -6.14 11.06 -22.58
N GLY A 39 -7.44 10.85 -22.45
CA GLY A 39 -8.22 9.99 -23.34
C GLY A 39 -8.16 8.50 -22.99
N VAL A 40 -7.70 8.14 -21.79
CA VAL A 40 -7.74 6.76 -21.31
C VAL A 40 -9.15 6.44 -20.84
N GLU A 41 -9.70 5.35 -21.32
CA GLU A 41 -10.96 4.80 -20.83
C GLU A 41 -10.69 3.95 -19.59
N ILE A 42 -11.31 4.29 -18.45
CA ILE A 42 -11.19 3.52 -17.20
C ILE A 42 -12.48 2.73 -17.00
N MET A 43 -12.37 1.41 -17.02
CA MET A 43 -13.50 0.51 -16.79
C MET A 43 -13.47 0.03 -15.32
N PHE A 44 -14.38 0.55 -14.51
CA PHE A 44 -14.57 0.10 -13.14
C PHE A 44 -15.34 -1.23 -13.08
N ASP A 45 -15.24 -1.95 -11.97
CA ASP A 45 -15.88 -3.23 -11.72
C ASP A 45 -15.50 -4.34 -12.72
N HIS A 46 -14.40 -4.18 -13.45
CA HIS A 46 -13.84 -5.16 -14.35
C HIS A 46 -12.67 -5.89 -13.69
N ARG A 47 -12.97 -6.97 -12.96
CA ARG A 47 -11.95 -7.77 -12.30
C ARG A 47 -11.33 -8.76 -13.28
N CYS A 48 -10.08 -8.58 -13.67
CA CYS A 48 -9.35 -9.54 -14.48
C CYS A 48 -9.23 -10.87 -13.74
N THR A 49 -9.69 -11.95 -14.38
CA THR A 49 -9.69 -13.30 -13.83
C THR A 49 -8.74 -14.24 -14.57
N HIS A 50 -8.53 -14.00 -15.85
CA HIS A 50 -7.66 -14.83 -16.69
C HIS A 50 -7.14 -14.01 -17.88
N VAL A 51 -5.97 -14.40 -18.37
CA VAL A 51 -5.37 -13.88 -19.61
C VAL A 51 -4.88 -15.04 -20.45
N ASP A 52 -5.36 -15.15 -21.69
CA ASP A 52 -4.74 -15.99 -22.68
C ASP A 52 -3.50 -15.28 -23.24
N VAL A 53 -2.34 -15.72 -22.79
CA VAL A 53 -1.05 -15.08 -23.16
C VAL A 53 -0.63 -15.33 -24.60
N ALA A 54 -1.26 -16.28 -25.28
CA ALA A 54 -0.97 -16.57 -26.69
C ALA A 54 -1.75 -15.64 -27.62
N THR A 55 -2.93 -15.24 -27.23
CA THR A 55 -3.83 -14.42 -28.03
C THR A 55 -3.98 -12.98 -27.52
N ASN A 56 -3.55 -12.68 -26.28
CA ASN A 56 -3.85 -11.45 -25.55
C ASN A 56 -5.35 -11.22 -25.30
N GLU A 57 -6.15 -12.29 -25.24
CA GLU A 57 -7.54 -12.20 -24.79
C GLU A 57 -7.57 -12.13 -23.26
N VAL A 58 -8.22 -11.12 -22.72
CA VAL A 58 -8.39 -10.91 -21.28
C VAL A 58 -9.83 -11.22 -20.89
N THR A 59 -9.99 -12.06 -19.88
CA THR A 59 -11.29 -12.38 -19.28
C THR A 59 -11.50 -11.58 -18.03
N PHE A 60 -12.60 -10.86 -17.95
CA PHE A 60 -13.04 -10.09 -16.80
C PHE A 60 -14.32 -10.68 -16.20
N ASP A 61 -14.39 -10.65 -14.86
CA ASP A 61 -15.65 -10.76 -14.14
C ASP A 61 -16.20 -9.34 -13.93
N VAL A 62 -17.35 -9.07 -14.50
CA VAL A 62 -18.07 -7.80 -14.38
C VAL A 62 -19.37 -8.06 -13.64
N LEU A 63 -19.38 -7.84 -12.33
CA LEU A 63 -20.53 -8.06 -11.45
C LEU A 63 -21.16 -9.47 -11.60
N GLY A 64 -20.31 -10.49 -11.72
CA GLY A 64 -20.73 -11.90 -11.87
C GLY A 64 -20.99 -12.34 -13.29
N THR A 65 -20.73 -11.49 -14.29
CA THR A 65 -20.84 -11.84 -15.71
C THR A 65 -19.46 -11.83 -16.36
N GLU A 66 -19.17 -12.87 -17.14
CA GLU A 66 -17.91 -12.96 -17.87
C GLU A 66 -17.92 -12.05 -19.10
N HIS A 67 -16.88 -11.22 -19.23
CA HIS A 67 -16.61 -10.39 -20.40
C HIS A 67 -15.20 -10.65 -20.91
N LYS A 68 -15.03 -10.69 -22.23
CA LYS A 68 -13.76 -10.90 -22.90
C LYS A 68 -13.38 -9.70 -23.77
N ILE A 69 -12.13 -9.29 -23.66
CA ILE A 69 -11.58 -8.19 -24.43
C ILE A 69 -10.29 -8.66 -25.10
N GLN A 70 -10.18 -8.42 -26.40
CA GLN A 70 -8.97 -8.66 -27.16
C GLN A 70 -8.10 -7.40 -27.16
N ALA A 71 -6.81 -7.55 -26.88
CA ALA A 71 -5.87 -6.43 -26.88
C ALA A 71 -4.62 -6.72 -27.75
N ASP A 72 -4.09 -5.69 -28.38
CA ASP A 72 -2.83 -5.79 -29.12
C ASP A 72 -1.61 -5.86 -28.18
N LEU A 73 -1.69 -5.19 -27.01
CA LEU A 73 -0.66 -5.16 -25.99
C LEU A 73 -1.31 -5.13 -24.61
N LEU A 74 -0.77 -5.94 -23.69
CA LEU A 74 -1.18 -5.99 -22.28
C LEU A 74 -0.06 -5.55 -21.36
N LEU A 75 -0.35 -4.66 -20.44
CA LEU A 75 0.54 -4.26 -19.36
C LEU A 75 -0.08 -4.60 -18.01
N GLY A 76 0.53 -5.55 -17.30
CA GLY A 76 0.06 -5.97 -15.97
C GLY A 76 0.53 -5.01 -14.89
N ALA A 77 -0.40 -4.27 -14.30
CA ALA A 77 -0.20 -3.43 -13.12
C ALA A 77 -1.16 -3.83 -11.98
N ASP A 78 -1.63 -5.08 -11.97
CA ASP A 78 -2.66 -5.66 -11.12
C ASP A 78 -2.15 -6.20 -9.77
N GLY A 79 -0.91 -5.84 -9.40
CA GLY A 79 -0.38 -5.93 -8.03
C GLY A 79 0.04 -7.33 -7.58
N ALA A 80 0.04 -7.53 -6.26
CA ALA A 80 0.59 -8.74 -5.63
C ALA A 80 -0.16 -10.03 -6.01
N PHE A 81 -1.45 -9.93 -6.29
CA PHE A 81 -2.32 -11.06 -6.68
C PHE A 81 -2.67 -11.05 -8.17
N SER A 82 -1.74 -10.59 -9.00
CA SER A 82 -1.88 -10.42 -10.43
C SER A 82 -2.42 -11.66 -11.15
N ALA A 83 -3.55 -11.49 -11.83
CA ALA A 83 -4.13 -12.51 -12.69
C ALA A 83 -3.28 -12.73 -13.94
N LEU A 84 -2.69 -11.65 -14.49
CA LEU A 84 -1.78 -11.75 -15.62
C LEU A 84 -0.55 -12.59 -15.28
N ARG A 85 0.12 -12.32 -14.13
CA ARG A 85 1.27 -13.12 -13.68
C ARG A 85 0.88 -14.57 -13.46
N THR A 86 -0.29 -14.84 -12.88
CA THR A 86 -0.80 -16.19 -12.66
C THR A 86 -1.00 -16.91 -13.99
N SER A 87 -1.57 -16.23 -14.99
CA SER A 87 -1.76 -16.80 -16.34
C SER A 87 -0.41 -17.13 -17.02
N TYR A 88 0.61 -16.28 -16.86
CA TYR A 88 1.96 -16.57 -17.34
C TYR A 88 2.59 -17.78 -16.63
N GLY A 89 2.29 -18.01 -15.35
CA GLY A 89 2.80 -19.15 -14.58
C GLY A 89 2.36 -20.52 -15.12
N PHE A 90 1.35 -20.59 -15.98
CA PHE A 90 0.94 -21.81 -16.69
C PHE A 90 1.68 -22.02 -18.02
N THR A 91 2.62 -21.13 -18.38
CA THR A 91 3.46 -21.30 -19.57
C THR A 91 4.76 -21.99 -19.20
N ASP A 92 5.36 -22.74 -20.11
CA ASP A 92 6.56 -23.57 -19.89
C ASP A 92 7.86 -22.77 -19.64
N ARG A 93 7.80 -21.45 -19.56
CA ARG A 93 8.99 -20.58 -19.57
C ARG A 93 9.05 -19.55 -18.44
N VAL A 94 8.11 -19.55 -17.53
CA VAL A 94 8.03 -18.55 -16.44
C VAL A 94 7.91 -19.24 -15.10
N ASP A 95 8.95 -19.08 -14.28
CA ASP A 95 8.93 -19.45 -12.87
C ASP A 95 8.54 -18.24 -12.03
N THR A 96 7.52 -18.38 -11.22
CA THR A 96 7.13 -17.38 -10.22
C THR A 96 7.19 -17.99 -8.83
N GLN A 97 7.76 -17.22 -7.88
CA GLN A 97 7.76 -17.60 -6.47
C GLN A 97 7.05 -16.54 -5.66
N GLN A 98 6.23 -16.98 -4.73
CA GLN A 98 5.51 -16.13 -3.82
C GLN A 98 5.63 -16.68 -2.40
N PHE A 99 6.11 -15.87 -1.47
CA PHE A 99 6.15 -16.21 -0.05
C PHE A 99 5.65 -15.04 0.78
N TYR A 100 5.02 -15.39 1.89
CA TYR A 100 4.60 -14.41 2.87
C TYR A 100 5.77 -14.08 3.80
N LEU A 101 5.89 -12.81 4.13
CA LEU A 101 6.81 -12.38 5.18
C LEU A 101 6.27 -12.80 6.55
N ALA A 102 7.17 -12.96 7.53
CA ALA A 102 6.79 -13.20 8.93
C ALA A 102 6.12 -11.99 9.61
N HIS A 103 6.15 -10.84 8.94
CA HIS A 103 5.58 -9.58 9.43
C HIS A 103 4.47 -9.11 8.51
N GLY A 104 3.41 -8.61 9.12
CA GLY A 104 2.37 -7.84 8.47
C GLY A 104 2.49 -6.35 8.79
N TYR A 105 1.59 -5.56 8.23
CA TYR A 105 1.43 -4.17 8.64
C TYR A 105 -0.04 -3.85 8.90
N LYS A 106 -0.26 -2.88 9.78
CA LYS A 106 -1.58 -2.34 10.06
C LYS A 106 -1.52 -0.82 9.98
N GLU A 107 -2.45 -0.26 9.24
CA GLU A 107 -2.65 1.19 9.20
C GLU A 107 -3.46 1.63 10.42
N LEU A 108 -2.96 2.66 11.09
CA LEU A 108 -3.54 3.30 12.25
C LEU A 108 -3.52 4.82 12.02
N THR A 109 -4.21 5.58 12.87
CA THR A 109 -4.29 7.03 12.72
C THR A 109 -4.05 7.72 14.07
N ILE A 110 -3.20 8.76 14.06
CA ILE A 110 -3.21 9.78 15.11
C ILE A 110 -4.14 10.88 14.61
N PRO A 111 -5.27 11.15 15.27
CA PRO A 111 -6.21 12.18 14.82
C PRO A 111 -5.61 13.58 14.95
N ALA A 112 -6.16 14.55 14.23
CA ALA A 112 -5.88 15.94 14.47
C ALA A 112 -6.32 16.35 15.89
N SER A 113 -5.72 17.40 16.44
CA SER A 113 -6.16 18.00 17.70
C SER A 113 -7.59 18.50 17.60
N ALA A 114 -8.23 18.78 18.73
CA ALA A 114 -9.59 19.35 18.77
C ALA A 114 -9.73 20.69 18.02
N THR A 115 -8.62 21.38 17.79
CA THR A 115 -8.54 22.63 17.01
C THR A 115 -8.08 22.44 15.57
N GLY A 116 -7.93 21.19 15.09
CA GLY A 116 -7.51 20.86 13.73
C GLY A 116 -5.99 20.92 13.51
N GLY A 117 -5.19 21.07 14.57
CA GLY A 117 -3.73 21.11 14.47
C GLY A 117 -3.06 19.73 14.63
N PHE A 118 -1.79 19.67 14.35
CA PHE A 118 -0.96 18.46 14.53
C PHE A 118 -0.65 18.21 16.01
N LEU A 119 -0.73 16.96 16.45
CA LEU A 119 -0.40 16.54 17.82
C LEU A 119 1.09 16.27 18.04
N ILE A 120 1.83 16.02 16.98
CA ILE A 120 3.30 15.83 16.98
C ILE A 120 3.90 16.66 15.84
N GLU A 121 5.23 16.71 15.73
CA GLU A 121 5.92 17.52 14.71
C GLU A 121 5.48 17.14 13.28
N LYS A 122 4.98 18.13 12.53
CA LYS A 122 4.45 17.92 11.17
C LYS A 122 5.52 17.79 10.08
N GLU A 123 6.72 18.33 10.33
CA GLU A 123 7.79 18.35 9.34
C GLU A 123 8.79 17.20 9.56
N ALA A 124 8.29 16.04 10.03
CA ALA A 124 9.09 14.87 10.32
C ALA A 124 8.38 13.57 9.96
N LEU A 125 9.15 12.61 9.50
CA LEU A 125 8.75 11.21 9.57
C LEU A 125 9.05 10.72 10.98
N HIS A 126 8.02 10.38 11.72
CA HIS A 126 8.19 9.80 13.04
C HIS A 126 8.44 8.30 12.94
N ILE A 127 9.43 7.82 13.69
CA ILE A 127 9.78 6.40 13.75
C ILE A 127 9.92 5.98 15.20
N TRP A 128 9.19 4.94 15.60
CA TRP A 128 9.30 4.24 16.88
C TRP A 128 9.86 2.84 16.64
N PRO A 129 11.18 2.68 16.54
CA PRO A 129 11.79 1.36 16.39
C PRO A 129 11.67 0.59 17.72
N ARG A 130 11.33 -0.67 17.60
CA ARG A 130 11.32 -1.64 18.69
C ARG A 130 12.00 -2.91 18.20
N HIS A 131 12.42 -3.74 19.09
CA HIS A 131 13.27 -4.91 18.80
C HIS A 131 12.94 -5.62 17.48
N ASN A 132 11.72 -6.12 17.33
CA ASN A 132 11.26 -6.86 16.13
C ASN A 132 10.05 -6.23 15.44
N TYR A 133 9.68 -5.01 15.81
CA TYR A 133 8.59 -4.28 15.18
C TYR A 133 8.87 -2.77 15.13
N MET A 134 8.10 -2.06 14.35
CA MET A 134 8.29 -0.63 14.15
C MET A 134 6.94 0.04 13.87
N LEU A 135 6.72 1.20 14.46
CA LEU A 135 5.67 2.12 14.07
C LEU A 135 6.31 3.31 13.37
N ILE A 136 5.72 3.74 12.26
CA ILE A 136 6.06 5.01 11.62
C ILE A 136 4.81 5.89 11.55
N ALA A 137 4.97 7.21 11.48
CA ALA A 137 3.86 8.14 11.25
C ALA A 137 4.28 9.25 10.29
N LEU A 138 3.39 9.57 9.37
CA LEU A 138 3.53 10.63 8.37
C LEU A 138 2.33 11.59 8.46
N PRO A 139 2.55 12.91 8.35
CA PRO A 139 1.48 13.90 8.44
C PRO A 139 0.56 13.87 7.23
N ASN A 140 -0.71 14.16 7.46
CA ASN A 140 -1.73 14.41 6.44
C ASN A 140 -2.07 15.91 6.41
N LEU A 141 -2.70 16.36 5.34
CA LEU A 141 -3.07 17.78 5.18
C LEU A 141 -4.13 18.27 6.18
N ASP A 142 -4.90 17.36 6.75
CA ASP A 142 -5.98 17.64 7.71
C ASP A 142 -5.51 17.75 9.18
N GLY A 143 -4.20 17.68 9.42
CA GLY A 143 -3.62 17.70 10.77
C GLY A 143 -3.52 16.34 11.46
N SER A 144 -4.00 15.29 10.84
CA SER A 144 -3.83 13.91 11.30
C SER A 144 -2.50 13.30 10.85
N PHE A 145 -2.18 12.11 11.35
CA PHE A 145 -1.06 11.29 10.86
C PHE A 145 -1.56 9.92 10.47
N THR A 146 -1.12 9.46 9.31
CA THR A 146 -1.21 8.05 8.94
C THR A 146 -0.03 7.31 9.57
N CYS A 147 -0.35 6.30 10.38
CA CYS A 147 0.63 5.47 11.06
C CYS A 147 0.65 4.08 10.43
N THR A 148 1.84 3.53 10.22
CA THR A 148 2.00 2.15 9.77
C THR A 148 2.75 1.36 10.83
N LEU A 149 2.08 0.38 11.41
CA LEU A 149 2.68 -0.59 12.32
C LEU A 149 3.14 -1.81 11.53
N PHE A 150 4.44 -2.06 11.52
CA PHE A 150 5.04 -3.30 11.04
C PHE A 150 5.21 -4.23 12.24
N PHE A 151 4.56 -5.39 12.21
CA PHE A 151 4.44 -6.24 13.38
C PHE A 151 4.49 -7.72 12.99
N PRO A 152 5.16 -8.59 13.77
CA PRO A 152 5.18 -10.00 13.47
C PRO A 152 3.78 -10.63 13.57
N PHE A 153 3.54 -11.65 12.77
CA PHE A 153 2.29 -12.41 12.87
C PHE A 153 2.26 -13.30 14.12
N GLU A 154 3.38 -13.94 14.42
CA GLU A 154 3.53 -14.93 15.49
C GLU A 154 4.57 -14.50 16.51
N GLY A 155 4.52 -15.10 17.71
CA GLY A 155 5.44 -14.83 18.81
C GLY A 155 4.87 -13.85 19.84
N SER A 156 5.75 -13.20 20.62
CA SER A 156 5.34 -12.24 21.66
C SER A 156 6.35 -11.09 21.74
N PRO A 157 5.92 -9.83 21.46
CA PRO A 157 4.59 -9.42 21.03
C PRO A 157 4.35 -9.70 19.54
N SER A 158 3.08 -9.96 19.13
CA SER A 158 2.69 -10.24 17.75
C SER A 158 1.20 -9.95 17.53
N PHE A 159 0.73 -9.95 16.28
CA PHE A 159 -0.71 -9.89 16.01
C PHE A 159 -1.49 -11.04 16.64
N GLU A 160 -0.88 -12.21 16.73
CA GLU A 160 -1.48 -13.38 17.40
C GLU A 160 -1.57 -13.20 18.92
N SER A 161 -0.59 -12.56 19.54
CA SER A 161 -0.54 -12.41 21.00
C SER A 161 -1.46 -11.32 21.54
N LEU A 162 -1.79 -10.30 20.74
CA LEU A 162 -2.70 -9.21 21.13
C LEU A 162 -4.15 -9.66 21.01
N LYS A 163 -4.85 -9.82 22.12
CA LYS A 163 -6.24 -10.31 22.16
C LYS A 163 -7.22 -9.28 22.69
N THR A 164 -6.75 -8.30 23.44
CA THR A 164 -7.58 -7.27 24.05
C THR A 164 -7.12 -5.87 23.64
N ARG A 165 -7.89 -4.87 24.01
CA ARG A 165 -7.57 -3.47 23.74
C ARG A 165 -6.45 -2.93 24.63
N GLU A 166 -6.28 -3.53 25.80
CA GLU A 166 -5.28 -3.13 26.80
C GLU A 166 -3.88 -3.70 26.48
N GLU A 167 -3.79 -4.79 25.71
CA GLU A 167 -2.55 -5.37 25.22
C GLU A 167 -1.97 -4.57 24.06
#